data_af91463e69ddf4bec59984f926f1fd1d
#
_entry.id   af91463e69ddf4bec59984f926f1fd1d
#
_cell.length_a   1.000
_cell.length_b   1.000
_cell.length_c   1.000
_cell.angle_alpha   90.00
_cell.angle_beta   90.00
_cell.angle_gamma   90.00
#
_symmetry.space_group_name_H-M   'P 1'
#
loop_
_entity.id
_entity.type
_entity.pdbx_description
1 polymer ?
#
loop_
_entity_poly.entity_id
_entity_poly.type
_entity_poly.pdbx_seq_one_letter_code
_entity_poly.pdbx_strand_id
1 'polypeptide(L)'
;MEHIKVILLVTSFIIPFILAFQIIFTSDNNISKIIMAIALLNSGLVFLFDYFYFLSDYSLYYPLHSIHSGLELCIYPSIYLYIKSIVEEECRLRKDLWHFLPGVIAFLFACLIFYVYVGKSDTIFFLKNNKLGYHFEGLKFHTVIF
;
A
#
# COMPACT_ATOMS: atom_id res chain seq x y z
N MET A 1 -9.81 -21.35 -13.86
CA MET A 1 -9.58 -20.75 -12.52
C MET A 1 -8.64 -19.55 -12.56
N GLU A 2 -7.62 -19.50 -13.40
CA GLU A 2 -6.67 -18.36 -13.47
C GLU A 2 -7.32 -17.07 -13.94
N HIS A 3 -8.20 -17.11 -14.94
CA HIS A 3 -8.90 -15.91 -15.43
C HIS A 3 -9.73 -15.21 -14.35
N ILE A 4 -10.39 -15.96 -13.47
CA ILE A 4 -11.17 -15.39 -12.37
C ILE A 4 -10.28 -14.66 -11.37
N LYS A 5 -9.10 -15.23 -11.06
CA LYS A 5 -8.12 -14.56 -10.16
C LYS A 5 -7.62 -13.25 -10.76
N VAL A 6 -7.29 -13.24 -12.05
CA VAL A 6 -6.85 -12.03 -12.75
C VAL A 6 -7.94 -10.96 -12.75
N ILE A 7 -9.19 -11.33 -13.04
CA ILE A 7 -10.33 -10.41 -13.01
C ILE A 7 -10.51 -9.82 -11.61
N LEU A 8 -10.48 -10.64 -10.55
CA LEU A 8 -10.60 -10.17 -9.17
C LEU A 8 -9.47 -9.21 -8.79
N LEU A 9 -8.22 -9.51 -9.15
CA LEU A 9 -7.08 -8.65 -8.89
C LEU A 9 -7.20 -7.31 -9.64
N VAL A 10 -7.56 -7.35 -10.93
CA VAL A 10 -7.74 -6.15 -11.74
C VAL A 10 -8.86 -5.27 -11.20
N THR A 11 -9.99 -5.85 -10.81
CA THR A 11 -11.08 -5.09 -10.20
C THR A 11 -10.70 -4.48 -8.85
N SER A 12 -9.87 -5.16 -8.06
CA SER A 12 -9.43 -4.69 -6.74
C SER A 12 -8.66 -3.38 -6.79
N PHE A 13 -7.84 -3.12 -7.82
CA PHE A 13 -7.15 -1.84 -7.95
C PHE A 13 -7.92 -0.81 -8.79
N ILE A 14 -8.67 -1.23 -9.80
CA ILE A 14 -9.41 -0.30 -10.66
C ILE A 14 -10.53 0.41 -9.89
N ILE A 15 -11.29 -0.32 -9.07
CA ILE A 15 -12.42 0.26 -8.32
C ILE A 15 -11.96 1.39 -7.40
N PRO A 16 -10.93 1.23 -6.53
CA PRO A 16 -10.44 2.35 -5.70
C PRO A 16 -9.97 3.56 -6.52
N PHE A 17 -9.32 3.35 -7.66
CA PHE A 17 -8.92 4.46 -8.52
C PHE A 17 -10.12 5.22 -9.09
N ILE A 18 -11.11 4.52 -9.64
CA ILE A 18 -12.34 5.14 -10.18
C ILE A 18 -13.03 5.95 -9.08
N LEU A 19 -13.21 5.38 -7.89
CA LEU A 19 -13.85 6.06 -6.76
C LEU A 19 -13.05 7.28 -6.30
N ALA A 20 -11.72 7.17 -6.22
CA ALA A 20 -10.86 8.29 -5.87
C ALA A 20 -10.99 9.45 -6.87
N PHE A 21 -10.92 9.15 -8.17
CA PHE A 21 -11.11 10.15 -9.21
C PHE A 21 -12.51 10.77 -9.15
N GLN A 22 -13.55 9.97 -8.97
CA GLN A 22 -14.91 10.47 -8.84
C GLN A 22 -15.03 11.48 -7.68
N ILE A 23 -14.42 11.18 -6.52
CA ILE A 23 -14.43 12.06 -5.36
C ILE A 23 -13.66 13.35 -5.65
N ILE A 24 -12.50 13.28 -6.29
CA ILE A 24 -11.65 14.44 -6.61
C ILE A 24 -12.37 15.39 -7.59
N PHE A 25 -13.07 14.85 -8.58
CA PHE A 25 -13.81 15.67 -9.56
C PHE A 25 -15.18 16.15 -9.07
N THR A 26 -15.65 15.72 -7.89
CA THR A 26 -16.87 16.24 -7.28
C THR A 26 -16.57 17.57 -6.63
N SER A 27 -17.29 18.61 -7.05
CA SER A 27 -17.01 20.05 -6.91
C SER A 27 -16.82 20.62 -5.48
N ASP A 28 -16.97 19.84 -4.41
CA ASP A 28 -16.90 20.37 -3.04
C ASP A 28 -15.50 20.16 -2.44
N ASN A 29 -14.82 21.25 -2.11
CA ASN A 29 -13.52 21.25 -1.39
C ASN A 29 -13.66 20.85 0.08
N ASN A 30 -14.26 19.70 0.36
CA ASN A 30 -14.34 19.16 1.72
C ASN A 30 -13.07 18.35 2.04
N ILE A 31 -12.39 18.69 3.12
CA ILE A 31 -11.15 18.03 3.56
C ILE A 31 -11.32 16.53 3.76
N SER A 32 -12.47 16.10 4.28
CA SER A 32 -12.79 14.66 4.47
C SER A 32 -12.83 13.91 3.14
N LYS A 33 -13.37 14.53 2.08
CA LYS A 33 -13.38 13.95 0.73
C LYS A 33 -11.97 13.80 0.18
N ILE A 34 -11.10 14.80 0.38
CA ILE A 34 -9.70 14.74 -0.06
C ILE A 34 -8.96 13.62 0.65
N ILE A 35 -9.13 13.49 1.98
CA ILE A 35 -8.51 12.41 2.76
C ILE A 35 -9.01 11.05 2.28
N MET A 36 -10.32 10.90 2.02
CA MET A 36 -10.89 9.66 1.49
C MET A 36 -10.32 9.33 0.11
N ALA A 37 -10.20 10.30 -0.78
CA ALA A 37 -9.61 10.09 -2.10
C ALA A 37 -8.15 9.64 -1.99
N ILE A 38 -7.36 10.23 -1.10
CA ILE A 38 -5.97 9.81 -0.83
C ILE A 38 -5.92 8.38 -0.29
N ALA A 39 -6.82 8.01 0.64
CA ALA A 39 -6.89 6.66 1.18
C ALA A 39 -7.22 5.63 0.09
N LEU A 40 -8.16 5.95 -0.81
CA LEU A 40 -8.52 5.09 -1.94
C LEU A 40 -7.38 4.97 -2.96
N LEU A 41 -6.68 6.07 -3.28
CA LEU A 41 -5.51 6.03 -4.16
C LEU A 41 -4.40 5.16 -3.56
N ASN A 42 -4.14 5.30 -2.26
CA ASN A 42 -3.17 4.46 -1.56
C ASN A 42 -3.54 2.97 -1.64
N SER A 43 -4.80 2.62 -1.33
CA SER A 43 -5.29 1.24 -1.44
C SER A 43 -5.20 0.71 -2.88
N GLY A 44 -5.57 1.52 -3.86
CA GLY A 44 -5.45 1.16 -5.28
C GLY A 44 -4.02 0.87 -5.70
N LEU A 45 -3.04 1.66 -5.23
CA LEU A 45 -1.61 1.43 -5.49
C LEU A 45 -1.11 0.13 -4.84
N VAL A 46 -1.51 -0.17 -3.60
CA VAL A 46 -1.16 -1.43 -2.94
C VAL A 46 -1.66 -2.61 -3.75
N PHE A 47 -2.95 -2.63 -4.14
CA PHE A 47 -3.50 -3.71 -4.97
C PHE A 47 -2.89 -3.79 -6.37
N LEU A 48 -2.46 -2.66 -6.96
CA LEU A 48 -1.74 -2.66 -8.22
C LEU A 48 -0.36 -3.34 -8.08
N PHE A 49 0.35 -3.10 -6.97
CA PHE A 49 1.62 -3.77 -6.70
C PHE A 49 1.44 -5.26 -6.44
N ASP A 50 0.39 -5.65 -5.72
CA ASP A 50 -0.01 -7.05 -5.56
C ASP A 50 -0.28 -7.72 -6.92
N TYR A 51 -0.92 -7.02 -7.84
CA TYR A 51 -1.16 -7.52 -9.19
C TYR A 51 0.15 -7.89 -9.91
N PHE A 52 1.18 -7.03 -9.87
CA PHE A 52 2.49 -7.34 -10.45
C PHE A 52 3.16 -8.54 -9.77
N TYR A 53 3.04 -8.66 -8.46
CA TYR A 53 3.53 -9.81 -7.73
C TYR A 53 2.85 -11.12 -8.16
N PHE A 54 1.53 -11.13 -8.27
CA PHE A 54 0.76 -12.30 -8.68
C PHE A 54 0.97 -12.71 -10.13
N LEU A 55 1.30 -11.77 -11.02
CA LEU A 55 1.72 -12.07 -12.39
C LEU A 55 3.11 -12.72 -12.46
N SER A 56 3.80 -12.83 -11.33
CA SER A 56 5.17 -13.34 -11.24
C SER A 56 6.20 -12.49 -12.00
N ASP A 57 5.90 -11.22 -12.25
CA ASP A 57 6.83 -10.25 -12.80
C ASP A 57 7.69 -9.64 -11.69
N TYR A 58 8.56 -10.46 -11.10
CA TYR A 58 9.41 -10.04 -10.01
C TYR A 58 10.44 -8.98 -10.41
N SER A 59 10.77 -8.88 -11.70
CA SER A 59 11.69 -7.86 -12.17
C SER A 59 11.09 -6.46 -12.06
N LEU A 60 9.78 -6.34 -12.35
CA LEU A 60 9.03 -5.11 -12.21
C LEU A 60 8.64 -4.84 -10.75
N TYR A 61 8.28 -5.92 -10.01
CA TYR A 61 7.87 -5.80 -8.61
C TYR A 61 9.04 -5.43 -7.68
N TYR A 62 10.26 -5.88 -7.97
CA TYR A 62 11.44 -5.64 -7.12
C TYR A 62 11.62 -4.17 -6.71
N PRO A 63 11.65 -3.19 -7.63
CA PRO A 63 11.79 -1.79 -7.24
C PRO A 63 10.56 -1.23 -6.50
N LEU A 64 9.40 -1.85 -6.67
CA LEU A 64 8.15 -1.41 -6.05
C LEU A 64 7.94 -1.98 -4.65
N HIS A 65 8.64 -3.08 -4.30
CA HIS A 65 8.45 -3.78 -3.05
C HIS A 65 8.62 -2.91 -1.81
N SER A 66 9.65 -2.06 -1.77
CA SER A 66 9.87 -1.15 -0.64
C SER A 66 8.77 -0.10 -0.52
N ILE A 67 8.30 0.43 -1.65
CA ILE A 67 7.19 1.38 -1.70
C ILE A 67 5.90 0.71 -1.25
N HIS A 68 5.65 -0.53 -1.72
CA HIS A 68 4.50 -1.32 -1.33
C HIS A 68 4.39 -1.48 0.19
N SER A 69 5.49 -1.90 0.85
CA SER A 69 5.52 -2.07 2.31
C SER A 69 5.21 -0.79 3.09
N GLY A 70 5.69 0.36 2.60
CA GLY A 70 5.38 1.66 3.19
C GLY A 70 3.91 2.06 3.00
N LEU A 71 3.38 1.88 1.79
CA LEU A 71 2.00 2.23 1.45
C LEU A 71 0.98 1.37 2.20
N GLU A 72 1.26 0.07 2.36
CA GLU A 72 0.40 -0.87 3.10
C GLU A 72 0.18 -0.39 4.54
N LEU A 73 1.23 0.03 5.24
CA LEU A 73 1.11 0.58 6.58
C LEU A 73 0.46 1.97 6.63
N CYS A 74 0.46 2.72 5.52
CA CYS A 74 -0.21 4.00 5.43
C CYS A 74 -1.73 3.90 5.24
N ILE A 75 -2.29 2.72 4.94
CA ILE A 75 -3.75 2.54 4.79
C ILE A 75 -4.47 2.86 6.12
N TYR A 76 -4.00 2.29 7.23
CA TYR A 76 -4.62 2.46 8.55
C TYR A 76 -4.69 3.93 9.01
N PRO A 77 -3.59 4.70 9.01
CA PRO A 77 -3.65 6.11 9.36
C PRO A 77 -4.51 6.93 8.38
N SER A 78 -4.58 6.56 7.10
CA SER A 78 -5.46 7.23 6.14
C SER A 78 -6.93 7.06 6.51
N ILE A 79 -7.35 5.83 6.88
CA ILE A 79 -8.72 5.55 7.35
C ILE A 79 -9.00 6.27 8.66
N TYR A 80 -8.06 6.24 9.61
CA TYR A 80 -8.18 6.97 10.88
C TYR A 80 -8.41 8.46 10.67
N LEU A 81 -7.59 9.09 9.81
CA LEU A 81 -7.74 10.52 9.51
C LEU A 81 -9.06 10.84 8.82
N TYR A 82 -9.53 9.96 7.96
CA TYR A 82 -10.84 10.11 7.33
C TYR A 82 -11.96 10.10 8.38
N ILE A 83 -12.00 9.11 9.27
CA ILE A 83 -13.00 9.03 10.34
C ILE A 83 -12.91 10.27 11.24
N LYS A 84 -11.70 10.63 11.65
CA LYS A 84 -11.46 11.82 12.49
C LYS A 84 -11.97 13.09 11.82
N SER A 85 -11.74 13.27 10.52
CA SER A 85 -12.19 14.44 9.77
C SER A 85 -13.72 14.57 9.62
N ILE A 86 -14.45 13.48 9.83
CA ILE A 86 -15.92 13.48 9.87
C ILE A 86 -16.44 13.85 11.27
N VAL A 87 -15.75 13.36 12.30
CA VAL A 87 -16.22 13.48 13.70
C VAL A 87 -15.78 14.81 14.32
N GLU A 88 -14.60 15.29 14.00
CA GLU A 88 -14.04 16.54 14.55
C GLU A 88 -14.22 17.69 13.57
N GLU A 89 -14.86 18.79 14.00
CA GLU A 89 -15.04 20.01 13.19
C GLU A 89 -13.70 20.70 12.84
N GLU A 90 -12.69 20.54 13.72
CA GLU A 90 -11.34 21.09 13.51
C GLU A 90 -10.29 19.97 13.36
N CYS A 91 -10.19 19.37 12.17
CA CYS A 91 -9.13 18.41 11.87
C CYS A 91 -7.78 19.13 11.70
N ARG A 92 -6.87 18.96 12.67
CA ARG A 92 -5.51 19.51 12.61
C ARG A 92 -4.56 18.55 11.92
N LEU A 93 -4.66 18.41 10.60
CA LEU A 93 -3.88 17.47 9.77
C LEU A 93 -2.40 17.44 10.14
N ARG A 94 -1.76 18.58 10.43
CA ARG A 94 -0.34 18.67 10.72
C ARG A 94 0.09 17.87 11.96
N LYS A 95 -0.77 17.77 12.98
CA LYS A 95 -0.49 16.98 14.19
C LYS A 95 -0.70 15.49 13.92
N ASP A 96 -1.64 15.17 13.06
CA ASP A 96 -2.03 13.78 12.80
C ASP A 96 -1.13 13.08 11.76
N LEU A 97 -0.28 13.83 11.04
CA LEU A 97 0.72 13.27 10.11
C LEU A 97 1.72 12.31 10.78
N TRP A 98 1.92 12.42 12.10
CA TRP A 98 2.76 11.48 12.85
C TRP A 98 2.27 10.02 12.77
N HIS A 99 0.99 9.80 12.49
CA HIS A 99 0.44 8.46 12.32
C HIS A 99 0.96 7.75 11.05
N PHE A 100 1.54 8.50 10.09
CA PHE A 100 2.20 7.94 8.91
C PHE A 100 3.66 7.55 9.16
N LEU A 101 4.23 7.92 10.30
CA LEU A 101 5.62 7.62 10.64
C LEU A 101 5.97 6.12 10.53
N PRO A 102 5.13 5.18 11.01
CA PRO A 102 5.40 3.75 10.84
C PRO A 102 5.55 3.33 9.38
N GLY A 103 4.71 3.86 8.46
CA GLY A 103 4.83 3.59 7.03
C GLY A 103 6.13 4.12 6.43
N VAL A 104 6.56 5.32 6.83
CA VAL A 104 7.83 5.90 6.40
C VAL A 104 9.02 5.07 6.91
N ILE A 105 8.99 4.66 8.17
CA ILE A 105 10.03 3.81 8.77
C ILE A 105 10.09 2.46 8.05
N ALA A 106 8.95 1.84 7.79
CA ALA A 106 8.88 0.57 7.07
C ALA A 106 9.45 0.69 5.65
N PHE A 107 9.12 1.76 4.93
CA PHE A 107 9.68 2.04 3.61
C PHE A 107 11.21 2.15 3.65
N LEU A 108 11.74 2.97 4.56
CA LEU A 108 13.19 3.17 4.71
C LEU A 108 13.90 1.87 5.08
N PHE A 109 13.30 1.10 5.99
CA PHE A 109 13.84 -0.18 6.43
C PHE A 109 13.82 -1.22 5.32
N ALA A 110 12.74 -1.31 4.55
CA ALA A 110 12.66 -2.18 3.38
C ALA A 110 13.69 -1.78 2.31
N CYS A 111 13.88 -0.49 2.04
CA CYS A 111 14.93 0.00 1.15
C CYS A 111 16.31 -0.46 1.62
N LEU A 112 16.61 -0.27 2.90
CA LEU A 112 17.91 -0.65 3.47
C LEU A 112 18.16 -2.16 3.34
N ILE A 113 17.19 -3.00 3.69
CA ILE A 113 17.34 -4.45 3.62
C ILE A 113 17.48 -4.91 2.17
N PHE A 114 16.51 -4.57 1.31
CA PHE A 114 16.45 -5.17 -0.03
C PHE A 114 17.49 -4.60 -1.00
N TYR A 115 17.86 -3.33 -0.88
CA TYR A 115 18.81 -2.72 -1.82
C TYR A 115 20.24 -2.73 -1.32
N VAL A 116 20.49 -2.71 0.00
CA VAL A 116 21.83 -2.63 0.56
C VAL A 116 22.34 -4.00 0.99
N TYR A 117 21.55 -4.78 1.74
CA TYR A 117 22.01 -6.02 2.34
C TYR A 117 21.76 -7.26 1.48
N VAL A 118 20.55 -7.41 0.89
CA VAL A 118 20.16 -8.64 0.20
C VAL A 118 20.55 -8.61 -1.28
N GLY A 119 20.47 -7.45 -1.91
CA GLY A 119 20.71 -7.32 -3.35
C GLY A 119 19.55 -7.83 -4.21
N LYS A 120 19.62 -7.55 -5.53
CA LYS A 120 18.52 -7.79 -6.47
C LYS A 120 18.25 -9.29 -6.69
N SER A 121 19.29 -10.10 -6.92
CA SER A 121 19.17 -11.52 -7.25
C SER A 121 18.52 -12.31 -6.11
N ASP A 122 18.98 -12.08 -4.90
CA ASP A 122 18.52 -12.81 -3.72
C ASP A 122 17.13 -12.39 -3.30
N THR A 123 16.81 -11.09 -3.46
CA THR A 123 15.45 -10.57 -3.23
C THR A 123 14.45 -11.20 -4.21
N ILE A 124 14.79 -11.27 -5.51
CA ILE A 124 13.92 -11.90 -6.51
C ILE A 124 13.76 -13.40 -6.20
N PHE A 125 14.84 -14.08 -5.80
CA PHE A 125 14.77 -15.47 -5.39
C PHE A 125 13.85 -15.67 -4.18
N PHE A 126 13.97 -14.83 -3.16
CA PHE A 126 13.12 -14.84 -1.98
C PHE A 126 11.64 -14.61 -2.34
N LEU A 127 11.32 -13.58 -3.12
CA LEU A 127 9.96 -13.28 -3.57
C LEU A 127 9.34 -14.41 -4.37
N LYS A 128 10.15 -15.08 -5.22
CA LYS A 128 9.71 -16.22 -6.03
C LYS A 128 9.35 -17.45 -5.20
N ASN A 129 10.12 -17.72 -4.15
CA ASN A 129 9.95 -18.92 -3.32
C ASN A 129 8.84 -18.76 -2.26
N ASN A 130 8.51 -17.53 -1.87
CA ASN A 130 7.52 -17.24 -0.83
C ASN A 130 6.11 -16.95 -1.36
N LYS A 131 5.76 -17.47 -2.55
CA LYS A 131 4.44 -17.24 -3.19
C LYS A 131 3.22 -17.54 -2.31
N LEU A 132 3.33 -18.42 -1.34
CA LEU A 132 2.23 -18.80 -0.43
C LEU A 132 2.17 -17.97 0.85
N GLY A 133 3.22 -17.20 1.15
CA GLY A 133 3.34 -16.43 2.38
C GLY A 133 2.79 -15.00 2.30
N TYR A 134 2.47 -14.52 1.11
CA TYR A 134 2.26 -13.10 0.87
C TYR A 134 1.10 -12.47 1.66
N HIS A 135 0.02 -13.19 1.90
CA HIS A 135 -1.07 -12.72 2.76
C HIS A 135 -0.72 -12.64 4.26
N PHE A 136 0.39 -13.27 4.66
CA PHE A 136 0.89 -13.30 6.03
C PHE A 136 2.23 -12.56 6.18
N GLU A 137 2.81 -12.02 5.10
CA GLU A 137 4.15 -11.44 5.13
C GLU A 137 4.24 -10.13 5.89
N GLY A 138 3.19 -9.34 5.95
CA GLY A 138 3.13 -8.23 6.91
C GLY A 138 3.38 -8.72 8.34
N LEU A 139 2.85 -9.89 8.69
CA LEU A 139 3.08 -10.55 9.98
C LEU A 139 4.38 -11.35 10.03
N LYS A 140 4.80 -12.00 8.94
CA LYS A 140 6.05 -12.78 8.88
C LYS A 140 7.30 -11.92 8.73
N PHE A 141 7.22 -10.76 8.14
CA PHE A 141 8.30 -9.79 8.13
C PHE A 141 8.68 -9.38 9.57
N HIS A 142 7.69 -9.31 10.46
CA HIS A 142 7.92 -9.12 11.90
C HIS A 142 8.55 -10.33 12.58
N THR A 143 8.38 -11.55 12.06
CA THR A 143 8.92 -12.77 12.69
C THR A 143 10.29 -13.20 12.15
N VAL A 144 10.76 -12.70 11.01
CA VAL A 144 12.10 -12.99 10.46
C VAL A 144 13.16 -12.02 10.99
N ILE A 145 12.73 -10.89 11.59
CA ILE A 145 13.63 -9.88 12.17
C ILE A 145 13.78 -10.05 13.70
N PHE A 146 12.99 -10.94 14.29
CA PHE A 146 13.13 -11.41 15.67
C PHE A 146 13.34 -12.93 15.67
#